data_c1a1dcdeba0ddb5abf8f5e83a71082f3
#
_entry.id   c1a1dcdeba0ddb5abf8f5e83a71082f3
#
_cell.length_a   1.000
_cell.length_b   1.000
_cell.length_c   1.000
_cell.angle_alpha   90.00
_cell.angle_beta   90.00
_cell.angle_gamma   90.00
#
_symmetry.space_group_name_H-M   'P 1'
#
loop_
_entity.id
_entity.type
_entity.pdbx_description
1 polymer ?
#
loop_
_entity_poly.entity_id
_entity_poly.type
_entity_poly.pdbx_seq_one_letter_code
_entity_poly.pdbx_strand_id
1 'polypeptide(L)'
;MEKRRVVITGLGAVTPCGIGVDNFWKSMLEGKSGVSLTERVNTDKQTVKISAEIKDKDFNPEDYLDPKEAKRMDRYTQFAMVAADEAIADAGLDDAGYDPYRIGVIVSSAAGGFKTFETNHLAMIEKGPTKASPFTVPMLIVDIGSGRISIKHGYKGLNKVVCSACATGTHSVGDAFRSIQYGDADAVVAGGCEATITTLGIGAFTACRALSKRNDEPERASRPYDKDRDGFIMGEGAAVLILEEYEHAKARGAKMYAEIVGYGQTADAYDIVAPDPEGKGALKSMEFALQDAGLKPEDIQYINPHGTSTGLGDMAESKAIEQIFGDKEKNPNLLVSSTKSMHGHMLGATGAIEALVCAKVITEGKVPPTINLDNQDEHVANLDYVPHKMREKKVHAALSNSFGFGGHNTTLIFKEV
;
A
#
# COMPACT_ATOMS: atom_id res chain seq x y z
N MET A 1 17.60 10.66 -24.03
CA MET A 1 18.07 11.09 -22.70
C MET A 1 18.38 9.85 -21.89
N GLU A 2 19.48 9.84 -21.18
CA GLU A 2 19.78 8.80 -20.21
C GLU A 2 18.76 8.89 -19.07
N LYS A 3 18.22 7.75 -18.64
CA LYS A 3 17.22 7.71 -17.55
C LYS A 3 17.90 8.03 -16.23
N ARG A 4 17.32 8.95 -15.44
CA ARG A 4 17.85 9.31 -14.11
C ARG A 4 17.58 8.19 -13.12
N ARG A 5 18.51 7.95 -12.20
CA ARG A 5 18.32 7.01 -11.08
C ARG A 5 17.42 7.64 -10.02
N VAL A 6 16.63 6.82 -9.34
CA VAL A 6 15.65 7.29 -8.36
C VAL A 6 15.76 6.49 -7.07
N VAL A 7 15.95 7.18 -5.96
CA VAL A 7 16.15 6.58 -4.64
C VAL A 7 15.05 6.98 -3.66
N ILE A 8 14.81 6.14 -2.66
CA ILE A 8 13.91 6.39 -1.55
C ILE A 8 14.74 6.97 -0.41
N THR A 9 14.41 8.19 0.04
CA THR A 9 15.15 8.90 1.08
C THR A 9 14.35 9.12 2.37
N GLY A 10 13.02 9.01 2.32
CA GLY A 10 12.17 9.14 3.49
C GLY A 10 10.99 8.19 3.46
N LEU A 11 10.54 7.80 4.63
CA LEU A 11 9.44 6.86 4.86
C LEU A 11 8.50 7.40 5.93
N GLY A 12 7.19 7.19 5.75
CA GLY A 12 6.17 7.51 6.73
C GLY A 12 5.00 6.55 6.67
N ALA A 13 4.41 6.21 7.81
CA ALA A 13 3.38 5.18 7.93
C ALA A 13 2.34 5.49 9.01
N VAL A 14 1.07 5.29 8.66
CA VAL A 14 -0.06 5.28 9.59
C VAL A 14 -0.85 4.00 9.31
N THR A 15 -0.79 3.02 10.22
CA THR A 15 -1.31 1.67 9.96
C THR A 15 -2.00 1.07 11.19
N PRO A 16 -2.83 0.03 11.03
CA PRO A 16 -3.41 -0.72 12.16
C PRO A 16 -2.35 -1.42 13.04
N CYS A 17 -1.15 -1.60 12.51
CA CYS A 17 -0.04 -2.24 13.22
C CYS A 17 0.91 -1.24 13.90
N GLY A 18 0.62 0.06 13.80
CA GLY A 18 1.38 1.13 14.45
C GLY A 18 1.36 2.44 13.67
N ILE A 19 1.45 3.54 14.39
CA ILE A 19 1.65 4.88 13.86
C ILE A 19 3.14 5.18 13.88
N GLY A 20 3.67 5.62 12.74
CA GLY A 20 5.10 5.78 12.49
C GLY A 20 5.79 4.50 12.02
N VAL A 21 6.83 4.69 11.20
CA VAL A 21 7.57 3.59 10.53
C VAL A 21 8.17 2.61 11.51
N ASP A 22 8.74 3.08 12.61
CA ASP A 22 9.42 2.21 13.58
C ASP A 22 8.43 1.28 14.31
N ASN A 23 7.26 1.81 14.72
CA ASN A 23 6.22 1.01 15.37
C ASN A 23 5.60 -0.01 14.40
N PHE A 24 5.33 0.41 13.18
CA PHE A 24 4.86 -0.47 12.12
C PHE A 24 5.88 -1.60 11.85
N TRP A 25 7.13 -1.24 11.61
CA TRP A 25 8.17 -2.22 11.28
C TRP A 25 8.40 -3.23 12.40
N LYS A 26 8.44 -2.76 13.66
CA LYS A 26 8.52 -3.65 14.82
C LYS A 26 7.39 -4.66 14.84
N SER A 27 6.15 -4.21 14.62
CA SER A 27 4.97 -5.11 14.56
C SER A 27 5.07 -6.13 13.43
N MET A 28 5.60 -5.72 12.26
CA MET A 28 5.83 -6.63 11.12
C MET A 28 6.83 -7.74 11.47
N LEU A 29 7.94 -7.40 12.13
CA LEU A 29 8.95 -8.39 12.52
C LEU A 29 8.47 -9.31 13.65
N GLU A 30 7.65 -8.82 14.55
CA GLU A 30 7.02 -9.61 15.63
C GLU A 30 5.88 -10.50 15.14
N GLY A 31 5.41 -10.34 13.89
CA GLY A 31 4.26 -11.07 13.37
C GLY A 31 2.94 -10.68 14.06
N LYS A 32 2.78 -9.39 14.44
CA LYS A 32 1.63 -8.90 15.18
C LYS A 32 0.48 -8.54 14.25
N SER A 33 -0.69 -9.15 14.46
CA SER A 33 -1.91 -8.81 13.74
C SER A 33 -2.49 -7.48 14.19
N GLY A 34 -2.88 -6.63 13.23
CA GLY A 34 -3.70 -5.43 13.44
C GLY A 34 -5.20 -5.67 13.26
N VAL A 35 -5.61 -6.93 13.04
CA VAL A 35 -7.02 -7.29 12.83
C VAL A 35 -7.73 -7.49 14.17
N SER A 36 -8.90 -6.91 14.30
CA SER A 36 -9.76 -7.05 15.51
C SER A 36 -11.24 -6.95 15.15
N LEU A 37 -12.11 -7.11 16.14
CA LEU A 37 -13.51 -6.70 15.98
C LEU A 37 -13.56 -5.21 15.68
N THR A 38 -14.39 -4.82 14.71
CA THR A 38 -14.56 -3.42 14.29
C THR A 38 -15.29 -2.64 15.37
N GLU A 39 -14.71 -1.56 15.87
CA GLU A 39 -15.24 -0.73 16.96
C GLU A 39 -15.88 0.57 16.46
N ARG A 40 -15.32 1.16 15.39
CA ARG A 40 -15.72 2.49 14.88
C ARG A 40 -17.01 2.49 14.07
N VAL A 41 -17.48 1.32 13.67
CA VAL A 41 -18.69 1.14 12.85
C VAL A 41 -19.62 0.18 13.58
N ASN A 42 -20.92 0.52 13.62
CA ASN A 42 -21.90 -0.44 14.13
C ASN A 42 -22.04 -1.61 13.15
N THR A 43 -21.60 -2.78 13.57
CA THR A 43 -21.60 -4.02 12.78
C THR A 43 -22.76 -4.98 13.14
N ASP A 44 -23.74 -4.58 13.98
CA ASP A 44 -24.83 -5.46 14.43
C ASP A 44 -25.60 -6.12 13.28
N LYS A 45 -25.81 -5.36 12.20
CA LYS A 45 -26.50 -5.81 10.98
C LYS A 45 -25.56 -6.31 9.88
N GLN A 46 -24.23 -6.28 10.12
CA GLN A 46 -23.22 -6.71 9.15
C GLN A 46 -22.89 -8.20 9.34
N THR A 47 -22.68 -8.90 8.25
CA THR A 47 -22.18 -10.29 8.27
C THR A 47 -20.71 -10.34 8.68
N VAL A 48 -19.91 -9.35 8.22
CA VAL A 48 -18.51 -9.19 8.57
C VAL A 48 -18.39 -8.16 9.68
N LYS A 49 -17.76 -8.54 10.78
CA LYS A 49 -17.62 -7.73 12.00
C LYS A 49 -16.18 -7.41 12.36
N ILE A 50 -15.24 -7.77 11.49
CA ILE A 50 -13.80 -7.66 11.70
C ILE A 50 -13.17 -6.76 10.65
N SER A 51 -12.13 -6.04 11.06
CA SER A 51 -11.33 -5.19 10.19
C SER A 51 -9.94 -4.95 10.80
N ALA A 52 -9.02 -4.48 9.99
CA ALA A 52 -7.77 -3.89 10.44
C ALA A 52 -7.95 -2.36 10.49
N GLU A 53 -8.70 -1.88 11.51
CA GLU A 53 -8.95 -0.46 11.72
C GLU A 53 -7.89 0.17 12.61
N ILE A 54 -7.63 1.45 12.39
CA ILE A 54 -6.87 2.29 13.31
C ILE A 54 -7.84 2.83 14.34
N LYS A 55 -7.72 2.40 15.59
CA LYS A 55 -8.67 2.74 16.65
C LYS A 55 -8.51 4.19 17.09
N ASP A 56 -9.60 4.83 17.50
CA ASP A 56 -9.57 6.25 17.92
C ASP A 56 -8.68 6.48 19.15
N LYS A 57 -8.46 5.48 19.99
CA LYS A 57 -7.50 5.54 21.11
C LYS A 57 -6.03 5.55 20.66
N ASP A 58 -5.73 5.03 19.45
CA ASP A 58 -4.39 4.90 18.91
C ASP A 58 -4.05 6.04 17.93
N PHE A 59 -5.07 6.76 17.44
CA PHE A 59 -4.91 7.88 16.53
C PHE A 59 -5.96 8.97 16.78
N ASN A 60 -5.54 10.03 17.45
CA ASN A 60 -6.29 11.27 17.51
C ASN A 60 -5.64 12.29 16.54
N PRO A 61 -6.33 12.73 15.49
CA PRO A 61 -5.74 13.63 14.50
C PRO A 61 -5.28 14.97 15.07
N GLU A 62 -5.87 15.44 16.19
CA GLU A 62 -5.49 16.70 16.85
C GLU A 62 -4.09 16.63 17.54
N ASP A 63 -3.53 15.42 17.73
CA ASP A 63 -2.16 15.26 18.24
C ASP A 63 -1.09 15.52 17.16
N TYR A 64 -1.49 15.53 15.90
CA TYR A 64 -0.60 15.66 14.74
C TYR A 64 -0.90 16.87 13.85
N LEU A 65 -2.16 17.33 13.82
CA LEU A 65 -2.65 18.33 12.88
C LEU A 65 -3.33 19.48 13.62
N ASP A 66 -3.35 20.67 13.02
CA ASP A 66 -4.17 21.76 13.54
C ASP A 66 -5.63 21.32 13.66
N PRO A 67 -6.27 21.53 14.83
CA PRO A 67 -7.64 21.03 15.07
C PRO A 67 -8.71 21.58 14.10
N LYS A 68 -8.52 22.81 13.59
CA LYS A 68 -9.47 23.40 12.61
C LYS A 68 -9.30 22.76 11.25
N GLU A 69 -8.07 22.50 10.85
CA GLU A 69 -7.77 21.83 9.58
C GLU A 69 -8.15 20.35 9.63
N ALA A 70 -7.88 19.64 10.73
CA ALA A 70 -8.27 18.23 10.90
C ALA A 70 -9.78 18.01 10.71
N LYS A 71 -10.63 18.92 11.22
CA LYS A 71 -12.09 18.90 11.04
C LYS A 71 -12.58 19.13 9.59
N ARG A 72 -11.70 19.61 8.71
CA ARG A 72 -11.95 19.85 7.29
C ARG A 72 -11.32 18.79 6.39
N MET A 73 -10.91 17.67 6.97
CA MET A 73 -10.31 16.53 6.28
C MET A 73 -11.14 15.27 6.59
N ASP A 74 -11.38 14.44 5.57
CA ASP A 74 -11.78 13.05 5.81
C ASP A 74 -10.59 12.28 6.39
N ARG A 75 -10.86 11.15 7.02
CA ARG A 75 -9.86 10.36 7.74
C ARG A 75 -8.71 9.89 6.84
N TYR A 76 -8.98 9.50 5.59
CA TYR A 76 -7.92 9.13 4.67
C TYR A 76 -6.91 10.26 4.42
N THR A 77 -7.41 11.51 4.35
CA THR A 77 -6.56 12.69 4.22
C THR A 77 -5.76 12.97 5.49
N GLN A 78 -6.36 12.77 6.68
CA GLN A 78 -5.65 12.89 7.95
C GLN A 78 -4.48 11.90 8.01
N PHE A 79 -4.70 10.64 7.62
CA PHE A 79 -3.65 9.63 7.55
C PHE A 79 -2.55 10.04 6.55
N ALA A 80 -2.94 10.50 5.35
CA ALA A 80 -1.99 10.96 4.34
C ALA A 80 -1.09 12.09 4.84
N MET A 81 -1.66 13.08 5.53
CA MET A 81 -0.93 14.21 6.09
C MET A 81 0.10 13.76 7.13
N VAL A 82 -0.31 12.89 8.07
CA VAL A 82 0.59 12.42 9.14
C VAL A 82 1.72 11.56 8.59
N ALA A 83 1.42 10.64 7.67
CA ALA A 83 2.45 9.84 7.01
C ALA A 83 3.39 10.69 6.13
N ALA A 84 2.86 11.72 5.45
CA ALA A 84 3.69 12.63 4.66
C ALA A 84 4.62 13.46 5.54
N ASP A 85 4.13 14.01 6.66
CA ASP A 85 4.95 14.78 7.59
C ASP A 85 6.14 13.95 8.14
N GLU A 86 5.88 12.67 8.50
CA GLU A 86 6.94 11.75 8.94
C GLU A 86 7.96 11.50 7.82
N ALA A 87 7.49 11.17 6.60
CA ALA A 87 8.38 10.89 5.47
C ALA A 87 9.24 12.11 5.07
N ILE A 88 8.64 13.30 5.04
CA ILE A 88 9.31 14.56 4.71
C ILE A 88 10.37 14.89 5.75
N ALA A 89 10.05 14.69 7.03
CA ALA A 89 10.99 14.89 8.13
C ALA A 89 12.14 13.86 8.10
N ASP A 90 11.86 12.57 7.84
CA ASP A 90 12.86 11.51 7.71
C ASP A 90 13.83 11.79 6.55
N ALA A 91 13.32 12.32 5.43
CA ALA A 91 14.14 12.73 4.29
C ALA A 91 14.87 14.06 4.52
N GLY A 92 14.40 14.91 5.42
CA GLY A 92 14.85 16.31 5.51
C GLY A 92 14.53 17.09 4.23
N LEU A 93 13.39 16.83 3.60
CA LEU A 93 13.07 17.34 2.27
C LEU A 93 12.81 18.85 2.25
N ASP A 94 12.18 19.40 3.30
CA ASP A 94 11.89 20.85 3.41
C ASP A 94 13.16 21.70 3.41
N ASP A 95 14.27 21.16 3.93
CA ASP A 95 15.57 21.81 4.02
C ASP A 95 16.54 21.38 2.92
N ALA A 96 16.08 20.59 1.94
CA ALA A 96 16.93 20.01 0.89
C ALA A 96 17.38 21.00 -0.20
N GLY A 97 16.87 22.24 -0.18
CA GLY A 97 17.29 23.29 -1.12
C GLY A 97 16.76 23.13 -2.56
N TYR A 98 15.74 22.31 -2.75
CA TYR A 98 15.11 22.16 -4.07
C TYR A 98 14.28 23.39 -4.45
N ASP A 99 14.21 23.66 -5.77
CA ASP A 99 13.16 24.54 -6.30
C ASP A 99 11.78 23.92 -6.00
N PRO A 100 10.87 24.64 -5.31
CA PRO A 100 9.53 24.15 -5.02
C PRO A 100 8.75 23.66 -6.25
N TYR A 101 9.02 24.20 -7.44
CA TYR A 101 8.43 23.75 -8.70
C TYR A 101 8.98 22.43 -9.23
N ARG A 102 10.03 21.90 -8.59
CA ARG A 102 10.65 20.61 -8.91
C ARG A 102 10.29 19.51 -7.91
N ILE A 103 9.52 19.83 -6.85
CA ILE A 103 9.00 18.87 -5.88
C ILE A 103 7.54 18.58 -6.19
N GLY A 104 7.24 17.33 -6.58
CA GLY A 104 5.89 16.86 -6.85
C GLY A 104 5.23 16.16 -5.68
N VAL A 105 3.90 15.95 -5.76
CA VAL A 105 3.12 15.16 -4.79
C VAL A 105 2.16 14.22 -5.54
N ILE A 106 2.27 12.92 -5.27
CA ILE A 106 1.38 11.87 -5.79
C ILE A 106 1.01 10.94 -4.62
N VAL A 107 0.10 11.38 -3.76
CA VAL A 107 -0.43 10.57 -2.63
C VAL A 107 -1.91 10.31 -2.88
N SER A 108 -2.24 9.09 -3.28
CA SER A 108 -3.51 8.74 -3.88
C SER A 108 -4.41 7.92 -2.96
N SER A 109 -5.72 8.04 -3.15
CA SER A 109 -6.72 7.16 -2.55
C SER A 109 -7.52 6.45 -3.64
N ALA A 110 -7.92 5.22 -3.41
CA ALA A 110 -8.78 4.48 -4.34
C ALA A 110 -10.26 4.89 -4.23
N ALA A 111 -10.71 5.26 -3.04
CA ALA A 111 -12.13 5.53 -2.77
C ALA A 111 -12.42 6.95 -2.26
N GLY A 112 -11.41 7.66 -1.76
CA GLY A 112 -11.61 9.01 -1.21
C GLY A 112 -12.42 9.05 0.08
N GLY A 113 -13.13 10.13 0.31
CA GLY A 113 -13.85 10.41 1.55
C GLY A 113 -15.14 9.63 1.75
N PHE A 114 -15.05 8.32 1.85
CA PHE A 114 -16.22 7.42 2.03
C PHE A 114 -17.06 7.79 3.27
N LYS A 115 -16.41 8.11 4.39
CA LYS A 115 -17.12 8.54 5.60
C LYS A 115 -17.81 9.88 5.41
N THR A 116 -17.16 10.81 4.75
CA THR A 116 -17.73 12.11 4.41
C THR A 116 -18.95 11.95 3.52
N PHE A 117 -18.88 11.10 2.48
CA PHE A 117 -20.02 10.80 1.61
C PHE A 117 -21.19 10.23 2.40
N GLU A 118 -20.98 9.15 3.14
CA GLU A 118 -22.02 8.48 3.92
C GLU A 118 -22.71 9.45 4.90
N THR A 119 -21.93 10.20 5.66
CA THR A 119 -22.46 11.11 6.69
C THR A 119 -23.26 12.25 6.09
N ASN A 120 -22.75 12.90 5.03
CA ASN A 120 -23.45 14.03 4.41
C ASN A 120 -24.69 13.57 3.62
N HIS A 121 -24.63 12.40 2.97
CA HIS A 121 -25.79 11.84 2.27
C HIS A 121 -26.95 11.57 3.24
N LEU A 122 -26.68 10.94 4.39
CA LEU A 122 -27.70 10.71 5.42
C LEU A 122 -28.24 12.02 5.99
N ALA A 123 -27.38 13.00 6.27
CA ALA A 123 -27.82 14.31 6.75
C ALA A 123 -28.74 15.04 5.75
N MET A 124 -28.46 14.91 4.46
CA MET A 124 -29.30 15.51 3.40
C MET A 124 -30.67 14.82 3.30
N ILE A 125 -30.73 13.50 3.41
CA ILE A 125 -31.98 12.74 3.39
C ILE A 125 -32.84 13.09 4.61
N GLU A 126 -32.24 13.08 5.81
CA GLU A 126 -32.98 13.27 7.07
C GLU A 126 -33.39 14.73 7.31
N LYS A 127 -32.55 15.71 6.93
CA LYS A 127 -32.68 17.11 7.34
C LYS A 127 -32.78 18.09 6.19
N GLY A 128 -32.71 17.60 4.94
CA GLY A 128 -32.82 18.40 3.71
C GLY A 128 -31.47 18.79 3.09
N PRO A 129 -31.47 19.20 1.81
CA PRO A 129 -30.27 19.38 0.99
C PRO A 129 -29.29 20.45 1.51
N THR A 130 -29.79 21.44 2.28
CA THR A 130 -28.96 22.52 2.85
C THR A 130 -28.15 22.10 4.07
N LYS A 131 -28.23 20.83 4.48
CA LYS A 131 -27.53 20.28 5.66
C LYS A 131 -26.23 19.58 5.33
N ALA A 132 -25.86 19.46 4.04
CA ALA A 132 -24.53 19.04 3.67
C ALA A 132 -23.48 20.08 4.11
N SER A 133 -22.32 19.59 4.54
CA SER A 133 -21.19 20.47 4.85
C SER A 133 -20.69 21.18 3.60
N PRO A 134 -20.30 22.48 3.66
CA PRO A 134 -19.66 23.15 2.54
C PRO A 134 -18.29 22.52 2.18
N PHE A 135 -17.71 21.71 3.07
CA PHE A 135 -16.48 20.98 2.84
C PHE A 135 -16.71 19.57 2.27
N THR A 136 -17.95 19.15 2.00
CA THR A 136 -18.25 17.80 1.50
C THR A 136 -17.44 17.47 0.25
N VAL A 137 -17.43 18.32 -0.75
CA VAL A 137 -16.70 18.07 -2.00
C VAL A 137 -15.19 18.02 -1.76
N PRO A 138 -14.56 19.03 -1.14
CA PRO A 138 -13.12 18.97 -0.85
C PRO A 138 -12.68 17.79 0.05
N MET A 139 -13.57 17.28 0.92
CA MET A 139 -13.26 16.13 1.77
C MET A 139 -13.49 14.79 1.07
N LEU A 140 -14.28 14.77 -0.01
CA LEU A 140 -14.68 13.56 -0.72
C LEU A 140 -13.69 13.16 -1.81
N ILE A 141 -13.19 14.12 -2.60
CA ILE A 141 -12.41 13.85 -3.82
C ILE A 141 -11.03 13.26 -3.50
N VAL A 142 -10.63 12.26 -4.32
CA VAL A 142 -9.46 11.39 -4.06
C VAL A 142 -8.10 12.10 -4.11
N ASP A 143 -8.03 13.30 -4.70
CA ASP A 143 -6.80 14.07 -4.92
C ASP A 143 -6.45 15.04 -3.80
N ILE A 144 -7.36 15.23 -2.84
CA ILE A 144 -7.19 16.28 -1.83
C ILE A 144 -6.04 15.99 -0.86
N GLY A 145 -5.68 14.72 -0.68
CA GLY A 145 -4.48 14.33 0.07
C GLY A 145 -3.21 14.96 -0.52
N SER A 146 -3.00 14.79 -1.82
CA SER A 146 -1.89 15.43 -2.56
C SER A 146 -1.95 16.96 -2.49
N GLY A 147 -3.14 17.54 -2.68
CA GLY A 147 -3.34 18.98 -2.60
C GLY A 147 -3.00 19.56 -1.23
N ARG A 148 -3.43 18.90 -0.15
CA ARG A 148 -3.17 19.33 1.22
C ARG A 148 -1.69 19.27 1.59
N ILE A 149 -0.99 18.22 1.19
CA ILE A 149 0.47 18.09 1.39
C ILE A 149 1.20 19.23 0.66
N SER A 150 0.88 19.47 -0.62
CA SER A 150 1.44 20.57 -1.39
C SER A 150 1.24 21.94 -0.72
N ILE A 151 0.03 22.23 -0.23
CA ILE A 151 -0.31 23.50 0.43
C ILE A 151 0.51 23.65 1.72
N LYS A 152 0.62 22.60 2.54
CA LYS A 152 1.31 22.65 3.82
C LYS A 152 2.80 22.90 3.67
N HIS A 153 3.47 22.21 2.74
CA HIS A 153 4.93 22.25 2.55
C HIS A 153 5.38 23.23 1.47
N GLY A 154 4.43 23.84 0.73
CA GLY A 154 4.76 24.79 -0.33
C GLY A 154 5.33 24.15 -1.59
N TYR A 155 5.10 22.84 -1.82
CA TYR A 155 5.54 22.14 -3.03
C TYR A 155 4.66 22.50 -4.22
N LYS A 156 5.26 22.94 -5.32
CA LYS A 156 4.59 23.54 -6.48
C LYS A 156 4.83 22.80 -7.78
N GLY A 157 5.51 21.64 -7.72
CA GLY A 157 5.71 20.76 -8.86
C GLY A 157 4.43 20.03 -9.26
N LEU A 158 4.58 18.90 -9.96
CA LEU A 158 3.42 18.10 -10.36
C LEU A 158 2.58 17.69 -9.14
N ASN A 159 1.27 17.85 -9.27
CA ASN A 159 0.31 17.45 -8.24
C ASN A 159 -0.85 16.73 -8.91
N LYS A 160 -0.91 15.44 -8.73
CA LYS A 160 -1.93 14.55 -9.33
C LYS A 160 -2.14 13.32 -8.48
N VAL A 161 -3.12 12.51 -8.83
CA VAL A 161 -3.35 11.19 -8.25
C VAL A 161 -3.56 10.15 -9.34
N VAL A 162 -3.34 8.90 -8.99
CA VAL A 162 -3.69 7.72 -9.78
C VAL A 162 -4.76 6.96 -9.02
N CYS A 163 -5.79 6.48 -9.70
CA CYS A 163 -6.83 5.65 -9.08
C CYS A 163 -6.95 4.35 -9.90
N SER A 164 -6.55 3.25 -9.29
CA SER A 164 -6.55 1.90 -9.89
C SER A 164 -6.89 0.82 -8.85
N ALA A 165 -7.93 1.10 -8.06
CA ALA A 165 -8.39 0.23 -6.97
C ALA A 165 -7.22 -0.18 -6.04
N CYS A 166 -7.03 -1.48 -5.77
CA CYS A 166 -6.00 -1.97 -4.86
C CYS A 166 -4.56 -1.72 -5.35
N ALA A 167 -4.36 -1.41 -6.64
CA ALA A 167 -3.06 -1.10 -7.22
C ALA A 167 -2.67 0.40 -7.11
N THR A 168 -3.55 1.25 -6.59
CA THR A 168 -3.40 2.71 -6.52
C THR A 168 -2.06 3.14 -5.91
N GLY A 169 -1.68 2.62 -4.75
CA GLY A 169 -0.45 3.02 -4.06
C GLY A 169 0.81 2.66 -4.85
N THR A 170 0.85 1.46 -5.45
CA THR A 170 1.97 1.02 -6.28
C THR A 170 2.08 1.84 -7.56
N HIS A 171 0.96 2.14 -8.23
CA HIS A 171 0.94 3.02 -9.39
C HIS A 171 1.40 4.44 -9.02
N SER A 172 0.99 4.97 -7.86
CA SER A 172 1.44 6.29 -7.39
C SER A 172 2.95 6.36 -7.23
N VAL A 173 3.56 5.35 -6.61
CA VAL A 173 5.02 5.23 -6.47
C VAL A 173 5.68 5.04 -7.84
N GLY A 174 5.11 4.21 -8.72
CA GLY A 174 5.62 3.97 -10.07
C GLY A 174 5.56 5.22 -10.96
N ASP A 175 4.47 5.98 -10.91
CA ASP A 175 4.33 7.23 -11.67
C ASP A 175 5.25 8.33 -11.13
N ALA A 176 5.46 8.38 -9.81
CA ALA A 176 6.44 9.26 -9.20
C ALA A 176 7.87 8.90 -9.65
N PHE A 177 8.21 7.60 -9.64
CA PHE A 177 9.47 7.09 -10.17
C PHE A 177 9.68 7.54 -11.64
N ARG A 178 8.68 7.35 -12.50
CA ARG A 178 8.77 7.81 -13.91
C ARG A 178 8.95 9.32 -14.04
N SER A 179 8.22 10.10 -13.24
CA SER A 179 8.30 11.56 -13.30
C SER A 179 9.72 12.06 -12.98
N ILE A 180 10.42 11.43 -12.02
CA ILE A 180 11.81 11.75 -11.71
C ILE A 180 12.74 11.20 -12.80
N GLN A 181 12.53 9.94 -13.20
CA GLN A 181 13.37 9.26 -14.20
C GLN A 181 13.45 10.03 -15.53
N TYR A 182 12.34 10.66 -15.94
CA TYR A 182 12.28 11.46 -17.18
C TYR A 182 12.52 12.95 -16.97
N GLY A 183 12.76 13.40 -15.73
CA GLY A 183 13.16 14.77 -15.44
C GLY A 183 12.02 15.77 -15.28
N ASP A 184 10.76 15.30 -15.10
CA ASP A 184 9.63 16.17 -14.80
C ASP A 184 9.66 16.72 -13.37
N ALA A 185 10.29 15.98 -12.46
CA ALA A 185 10.52 16.38 -11.06
C ALA A 185 11.93 15.97 -10.61
N ASP A 186 12.43 16.57 -9.52
CA ASP A 186 13.68 16.18 -8.88
C ASP A 186 13.41 15.40 -7.58
N ALA A 187 12.28 15.68 -6.94
CA ALA A 187 11.77 14.91 -5.82
C ALA A 187 10.25 14.78 -5.91
N VAL A 188 9.69 13.68 -5.38
CA VAL A 188 8.24 13.46 -5.31
C VAL A 188 7.88 12.83 -3.97
N VAL A 189 6.90 13.42 -3.29
CA VAL A 189 6.19 12.81 -2.16
C VAL A 189 5.18 11.85 -2.75
N ALA A 190 5.42 10.54 -2.63
CA ALA A 190 4.66 9.51 -3.31
C ALA A 190 4.04 8.52 -2.32
N GLY A 191 2.83 8.05 -2.57
CA GLY A 191 2.23 7.07 -1.68
C GLY A 191 0.76 6.81 -1.90
N GLY A 192 0.14 6.24 -0.87
CA GLY A 192 -1.28 5.93 -0.87
C GLY A 192 -1.91 6.06 0.51
N CYS A 193 -3.20 6.34 0.53
CA CYS A 193 -3.99 6.48 1.75
C CYS A 193 -5.42 5.96 1.54
N GLU A 194 -6.04 5.43 2.60
CA GLU A 194 -7.40 4.91 2.52
C GLU A 194 -8.09 4.89 3.89
N ALA A 195 -9.41 5.16 3.93
CA ALA A 195 -10.23 5.07 5.13
C ALA A 195 -11.68 4.63 4.80
N THR A 196 -11.81 3.42 4.24
CA THR A 196 -13.09 2.90 3.75
C THR A 196 -13.84 2.03 4.77
N ILE A 197 -13.34 1.89 6.01
CA ILE A 197 -14.02 1.15 7.07
C ILE A 197 -15.21 1.98 7.56
N THR A 198 -16.33 1.86 6.83
CA THR A 198 -17.62 2.50 7.09
C THR A 198 -18.73 1.48 6.94
N THR A 199 -19.96 1.83 7.34
CA THR A 199 -21.11 0.94 7.16
C THR A 199 -21.32 0.58 5.68
N LEU A 200 -21.21 1.56 4.79
CA LEU A 200 -21.32 1.37 3.35
C LEU A 200 -20.15 0.53 2.81
N GLY A 201 -18.91 0.83 3.23
CA GLY A 201 -17.71 0.13 2.78
C GLY A 201 -17.74 -1.35 3.13
N ILE A 202 -17.97 -1.69 4.40
CA ILE A 202 -18.08 -3.10 4.84
C ILE A 202 -19.23 -3.80 4.11
N GLY A 203 -20.40 -3.14 4.01
CA GLY A 203 -21.57 -3.71 3.34
C GLY A 203 -21.32 -3.98 1.85
N ALA A 204 -20.70 -3.05 1.14
CA ALA A 204 -20.41 -3.18 -0.28
C ALA A 204 -19.41 -4.32 -0.58
N PHE A 205 -18.29 -4.38 0.14
CA PHE A 205 -17.32 -5.47 -0.03
C PHE A 205 -17.86 -6.83 0.46
N THR A 206 -18.75 -6.85 1.46
CA THR A 206 -19.49 -8.08 1.86
C THR A 206 -20.40 -8.55 0.73
N ALA A 207 -21.11 -7.65 0.06
CA ALA A 207 -21.95 -7.98 -1.09
C ALA A 207 -21.15 -8.56 -2.27
N CYS A 208 -19.93 -8.09 -2.47
CA CYS A 208 -18.97 -8.66 -3.44
C CYS A 208 -18.44 -10.05 -3.04
N ARG A 209 -18.75 -10.53 -1.83
CA ARG A 209 -18.23 -11.80 -1.27
C ARG A 209 -16.70 -11.84 -1.20
N ALA A 210 -16.07 -10.69 -1.02
CA ALA A 210 -14.61 -10.56 -1.05
C ALA A 210 -13.99 -10.63 0.36
N LEU A 211 -14.79 -10.39 1.43
CA LEU A 211 -14.32 -10.32 2.81
C LEU A 211 -14.41 -11.66 3.54
N SER A 212 -13.42 -11.92 4.39
CA SER A 212 -13.45 -13.03 5.34
C SER A 212 -14.58 -12.85 6.35
N LYS A 213 -15.20 -13.96 6.74
CA LYS A 213 -16.27 -14.03 7.74
C LYS A 213 -15.82 -14.67 9.05
N ARG A 214 -14.53 -14.81 9.29
CA ARG A 214 -13.95 -15.44 10.48
C ARG A 214 -14.02 -14.50 11.69
N ASN A 215 -15.24 -14.09 12.07
CA ASN A 215 -15.50 -13.12 13.14
C ASN A 215 -15.05 -13.61 14.53
N ASP A 216 -15.03 -14.93 14.75
CA ASP A 216 -14.72 -15.54 16.05
C ASP A 216 -13.21 -15.58 16.34
N GLU A 217 -12.37 -15.46 15.29
CA GLU A 217 -10.91 -15.45 15.38
C GLU A 217 -10.32 -14.31 14.53
N PRO A 218 -10.55 -13.04 14.89
CA PRO A 218 -10.17 -11.90 14.05
C PRO A 218 -8.70 -11.90 13.64
N GLU A 219 -7.79 -12.10 14.58
CA GLU A 219 -6.34 -12.09 14.35
C GLU A 219 -5.86 -13.21 13.40
N ARG A 220 -6.67 -14.27 13.24
CA ARG A 220 -6.39 -15.41 12.36
C ARG A 220 -7.12 -15.35 11.02
N ALA A 221 -7.87 -14.29 10.76
CA ALA A 221 -8.75 -14.19 9.60
C ALA A 221 -7.98 -13.90 8.30
N SER A 222 -6.97 -13.01 8.33
CA SER A 222 -6.09 -12.79 7.17
C SER A 222 -5.03 -13.90 7.14
N ARG A 223 -5.13 -14.81 6.16
CA ARG A 223 -4.30 -16.02 6.06
C ARG A 223 -3.91 -16.35 4.61
N PRO A 224 -3.11 -15.49 3.97
CA PRO A 224 -2.69 -15.70 2.59
C PRO A 224 -2.07 -17.08 2.37
N TYR A 225 -2.41 -17.72 1.25
CA TYR A 225 -1.93 -19.04 0.80
C TYR A 225 -2.36 -20.24 1.67
N ASP A 226 -3.05 -20.01 2.80
CA ASP A 226 -3.59 -21.08 3.63
C ASP A 226 -4.83 -21.70 2.97
N LYS A 227 -5.04 -23.01 3.16
CA LYS A 227 -6.17 -23.74 2.58
C LYS A 227 -7.53 -23.29 3.12
N ASP A 228 -7.56 -22.74 4.33
CA ASP A 228 -8.79 -22.29 5.01
C ASP A 228 -9.02 -20.78 4.85
N ARG A 229 -8.37 -20.12 3.89
CA ARG A 229 -8.61 -18.71 3.56
C ARG A 229 -9.99 -18.52 2.94
N ASP A 230 -10.68 -17.47 3.32
CA ASP A 230 -12.08 -17.23 2.92
C ASP A 230 -12.36 -15.79 2.44
N GLY A 231 -11.32 -14.98 2.24
CA GLY A 231 -11.44 -13.59 1.81
C GLY A 231 -10.43 -12.67 2.47
N PHE A 232 -10.36 -11.43 2.02
CA PHE A 232 -9.45 -10.45 2.60
C PHE A 232 -10.05 -9.77 3.84
N ILE A 233 -9.22 -9.14 4.64
CA ILE A 233 -9.62 -8.27 5.74
C ILE A 233 -9.44 -6.82 5.30
N MET A 234 -10.51 -6.02 5.36
CA MET A 234 -10.46 -4.60 5.06
C MET A 234 -9.59 -3.87 6.08
N GLY A 235 -8.59 -3.13 5.60
CA GLY A 235 -7.72 -2.25 6.39
C GLY A 235 -7.88 -0.78 6.01
N GLU A 236 -7.29 0.10 6.82
CA GLU A 236 -7.19 1.53 6.57
C GLU A 236 -5.81 2.06 6.95
N GLY A 237 -5.41 3.23 6.43
CA GLY A 237 -4.15 3.87 6.77
C GLY A 237 -3.52 4.64 5.62
N ALA A 238 -2.23 4.94 5.75
CA ALA A 238 -1.42 5.58 4.72
C ALA A 238 0.03 5.12 4.80
N ALA A 239 0.69 5.14 3.65
CA ALA A 239 2.14 5.10 3.58
C ALA A 239 2.62 6.12 2.54
N VAL A 240 3.69 6.80 2.88
CA VAL A 240 4.34 7.82 2.04
C VAL A 240 5.83 7.55 1.96
N LEU A 241 6.37 7.66 0.76
CA LEU A 241 7.79 7.56 0.46
C LEU A 241 8.25 8.87 -0.18
N ILE A 242 9.43 9.33 0.18
CA ILE A 242 10.09 10.41 -0.54
C ILE A 242 11.00 9.78 -1.59
N LEU A 243 10.72 10.08 -2.84
CA LEU A 243 11.55 9.69 -3.97
C LEU A 243 12.37 10.89 -4.42
N GLU A 244 13.67 10.67 -4.63
CA GLU A 244 14.58 11.71 -5.10
C GLU A 244 15.45 11.21 -6.24
N GLU A 245 15.86 12.14 -7.08
CA GLU A 245 16.92 11.89 -8.07
C GLU A 245 18.23 11.59 -7.32
N TYR A 246 18.91 10.52 -7.75
CA TYR A 246 20.06 9.95 -7.04
C TYR A 246 21.22 10.94 -6.83
N GLU A 247 21.62 11.69 -7.86
CA GLU A 247 22.76 12.61 -7.74
C GLU A 247 22.44 13.80 -6.80
N HIS A 248 21.19 14.28 -6.80
CA HIS A 248 20.72 15.29 -5.84
C HIS A 248 20.73 14.75 -4.41
N ALA A 249 20.14 13.56 -4.20
CA ALA A 249 20.12 12.93 -2.88
C ALA A 249 21.55 12.69 -2.35
N LYS A 250 22.44 12.22 -3.20
CA LYS A 250 23.85 11.99 -2.90
C LYS A 250 24.60 13.30 -2.57
N ALA A 251 24.38 14.34 -3.37
CA ALA A 251 25.06 15.64 -3.18
C ALA A 251 24.71 16.29 -1.86
N ARG A 252 23.47 16.13 -1.35
CA ARG A 252 23.04 16.63 -0.04
C ARG A 252 23.32 15.66 1.12
N GLY A 253 23.90 14.48 0.87
CA GLY A 253 24.20 13.48 1.88
C GLY A 253 22.95 12.82 2.48
N ALA A 254 21.88 12.68 1.70
CA ALA A 254 20.66 12.04 2.14
C ALA A 254 20.86 10.58 2.52
N LYS A 255 20.16 10.11 3.54
CA LYS A 255 19.97 8.69 3.77
C LYS A 255 19.22 8.08 2.60
N MET A 256 19.66 6.95 2.10
CA MET A 256 19.00 6.23 1.01
C MET A 256 18.62 4.83 1.50
N TYR A 257 17.35 4.47 1.39
CA TYR A 257 16.83 3.16 1.81
C TYR A 257 16.98 2.11 0.71
N ALA A 258 16.61 2.47 -0.51
CA ALA A 258 16.69 1.61 -1.69
C ALA A 258 16.62 2.47 -2.96
N GLU A 259 17.03 1.90 -4.08
CA GLU A 259 16.80 2.44 -5.43
C GLU A 259 15.59 1.75 -6.06
N ILE A 260 14.68 2.50 -6.69
CA ILE A 260 13.63 1.94 -7.53
C ILE A 260 14.21 1.77 -8.93
N VAL A 261 14.17 0.55 -9.47
CA VAL A 261 14.83 0.23 -10.74
C VAL A 261 13.89 -0.32 -11.80
N GLY A 262 12.73 -0.83 -11.42
CA GLY A 262 11.77 -1.42 -12.33
C GLY A 262 10.33 -1.09 -12.01
N TYR A 263 9.53 -0.84 -13.04
CA TYR A 263 8.10 -0.60 -12.97
C TYR A 263 7.40 -1.26 -14.15
N GLY A 264 6.58 -2.27 -13.86
CA GLY A 264 5.74 -2.97 -14.83
C GLY A 264 4.27 -2.76 -14.53
N GLN A 265 3.46 -2.62 -15.59
CA GLN A 265 2.01 -2.45 -15.47
C GLN A 265 1.30 -3.12 -16.64
N THR A 266 0.16 -3.76 -16.35
CA THR A 266 -0.69 -4.45 -17.33
C THR A 266 -2.15 -4.40 -16.92
N ALA A 267 -3.02 -4.93 -17.78
CA ALA A 267 -4.42 -5.17 -17.46
C ALA A 267 -4.76 -6.63 -17.81
N ASP A 268 -5.59 -7.27 -16.98
CA ASP A 268 -6.11 -8.63 -17.24
C ASP A 268 -7.06 -8.65 -18.45
N ALA A 269 -7.83 -7.59 -18.64
CA ALA A 269 -8.90 -7.52 -19.65
C ALA A 269 -9.84 -8.73 -19.61
N TYR A 270 -10.18 -9.21 -18.38
CA TYR A 270 -10.91 -10.44 -18.15
C TYR A 270 -12.27 -10.20 -17.47
N ASP A 271 -12.27 -9.70 -16.22
CA ASP A 271 -13.47 -9.45 -15.41
C ASP A 271 -13.26 -8.22 -14.52
N ILE A 272 -14.36 -7.59 -14.06
CA ILE A 272 -14.29 -6.38 -13.23
C ILE A 272 -13.87 -6.66 -11.77
N VAL A 273 -14.02 -7.90 -11.29
CA VAL A 273 -13.72 -8.30 -9.90
C VAL A 273 -12.74 -9.46 -9.85
N ALA A 274 -12.98 -10.51 -10.65
CA ALA A 274 -12.15 -11.72 -10.65
C ALA A 274 -10.85 -11.51 -11.43
N PRO A 275 -9.69 -11.98 -10.90
CA PRO A 275 -8.44 -11.99 -11.68
C PRO A 275 -8.51 -12.99 -12.82
N ASP A 276 -7.67 -12.83 -13.83
CA ASP A 276 -7.43 -13.89 -14.82
C ASP A 276 -6.97 -15.16 -14.08
N PRO A 277 -7.69 -16.30 -14.21
CA PRO A 277 -7.38 -17.52 -13.45
C PRO A 277 -6.01 -18.12 -13.80
N GLU A 278 -5.44 -17.77 -14.94
CA GLU A 278 -4.09 -18.17 -15.35
C GLU A 278 -3.02 -17.16 -14.89
N GLY A 279 -3.41 -16.01 -14.31
CA GLY A 279 -2.49 -14.97 -13.82
C GLY A 279 -1.63 -14.33 -14.90
N LYS A 280 -2.08 -14.30 -16.16
CA LYS A 280 -1.29 -13.78 -17.29
C LYS A 280 -0.95 -12.30 -17.15
N GLY A 281 -1.90 -11.48 -16.66
CA GLY A 281 -1.68 -10.06 -16.43
C GLY A 281 -0.61 -9.84 -15.34
N ALA A 282 -0.72 -10.56 -14.23
CA ALA A 282 0.24 -10.54 -13.14
C ALA A 282 1.64 -10.97 -13.61
N LEU A 283 1.73 -12.09 -14.34
CA LEU A 283 2.97 -12.57 -14.93
C LEU A 283 3.63 -11.50 -15.81
N LYS A 284 2.87 -10.89 -16.71
CA LYS A 284 3.41 -9.88 -17.62
C LYS A 284 3.82 -8.59 -16.91
N SER A 285 3.15 -8.18 -15.84
CA SER A 285 3.57 -7.00 -15.08
C SER A 285 4.94 -7.24 -14.42
N MET A 286 5.18 -8.45 -13.87
CA MET A 286 6.48 -8.83 -13.32
C MET A 286 7.57 -8.91 -14.39
N GLU A 287 7.29 -9.51 -15.55
CA GLU A 287 8.23 -9.56 -16.69
C GLU A 287 8.63 -8.16 -17.15
N PHE A 288 7.65 -7.25 -17.30
CA PHE A 288 7.93 -5.86 -17.70
C PHE A 288 8.73 -5.10 -16.65
N ALA A 289 8.48 -5.33 -15.36
CA ALA A 289 9.28 -4.73 -14.29
C ALA A 289 10.74 -5.24 -14.32
N LEU A 290 10.95 -6.54 -14.50
CA LEU A 290 12.29 -7.12 -14.66
C LEU A 290 13.02 -6.57 -15.89
N GLN A 291 12.32 -6.47 -17.01
CA GLN A 291 12.88 -5.89 -18.23
C GLN A 291 13.26 -4.42 -18.04
N ASP A 292 12.42 -3.62 -17.39
CA ASP A 292 12.71 -2.21 -17.10
C ASP A 292 13.89 -2.05 -16.14
N ALA A 293 14.00 -2.93 -15.14
CA ALA A 293 15.12 -2.97 -14.20
C ALA A 293 16.43 -3.47 -14.83
N GLY A 294 16.37 -4.17 -15.95
CA GLY A 294 17.54 -4.89 -16.51
C GLY A 294 18.00 -6.04 -15.61
N LEU A 295 17.12 -6.60 -14.80
CA LEU A 295 17.39 -7.70 -13.87
C LEU A 295 16.80 -9.02 -14.40
N LYS A 296 17.37 -10.11 -13.90
CA LYS A 296 16.89 -11.47 -14.15
C LYS A 296 16.10 -11.99 -12.95
N PRO A 297 15.27 -13.03 -13.10
CA PRO A 297 14.53 -13.62 -11.97
C PRO A 297 15.42 -14.04 -10.79
N GLU A 298 16.61 -14.57 -11.05
CA GLU A 298 17.56 -14.98 -10.01
C GLU A 298 18.16 -13.84 -9.19
N ASP A 299 18.03 -12.60 -9.67
CA ASP A 299 18.50 -11.40 -8.95
C ASP A 299 17.51 -10.96 -7.87
N ILE A 300 16.28 -11.51 -7.82
CA ILE A 300 15.26 -11.19 -6.82
C ILE A 300 15.30 -12.20 -5.68
N GLN A 301 15.50 -11.73 -4.45
CA GLN A 301 15.52 -12.58 -3.25
C GLN A 301 14.26 -12.46 -2.39
N TYR A 302 13.46 -11.41 -2.59
CA TYR A 302 12.23 -11.18 -1.83
C TYR A 302 11.11 -10.68 -2.74
N ILE A 303 9.93 -11.25 -2.56
CA ILE A 303 8.68 -10.76 -3.16
C ILE A 303 7.71 -10.45 -2.03
N ASN A 304 7.21 -9.19 -2.00
CA ASN A 304 6.01 -8.82 -1.27
C ASN A 304 4.84 -8.95 -2.25
N PRO A 305 4.04 -10.02 -2.17
CA PRO A 305 3.00 -10.31 -3.13
C PRO A 305 1.74 -9.49 -2.87
N HIS A 306 0.82 -9.48 -3.83
CA HIS A 306 -0.52 -9.00 -3.56
C HIS A 306 -1.20 -9.81 -2.47
N GLY A 307 -1.18 -11.14 -2.52
CA GLY A 307 -1.43 -12.07 -1.43
C GLY A 307 -2.52 -11.65 -0.44
N THR A 308 -3.78 -11.52 -0.91
CA THR A 308 -4.88 -10.92 -0.14
C THR A 308 -5.64 -11.90 0.76
N SER A 309 -5.28 -13.18 0.78
CA SER A 309 -6.06 -14.22 1.47
C SER A 309 -7.36 -14.57 0.74
N THR A 310 -7.43 -14.34 -0.57
CA THR A 310 -8.56 -14.75 -1.41
C THR A 310 -8.25 -16.04 -2.16
N GLY A 311 -9.29 -16.88 -2.38
CA GLY A 311 -9.08 -18.18 -3.01
C GLY A 311 -8.44 -18.09 -4.39
N LEU A 312 -9.03 -17.29 -5.29
CA LEU A 312 -8.57 -17.17 -6.68
C LEU A 312 -7.32 -16.29 -6.83
N GLY A 313 -7.26 -15.17 -6.08
CA GLY A 313 -6.17 -14.21 -6.19
C GLY A 313 -4.83 -14.82 -5.80
N ASP A 314 -4.76 -15.43 -4.63
CA ASP A 314 -3.53 -16.03 -4.12
C ASP A 314 -3.05 -17.20 -5.01
N MET A 315 -4.00 -17.97 -5.57
CA MET A 315 -3.68 -19.08 -6.48
C MET A 315 -3.12 -18.56 -7.81
N ALA A 316 -3.77 -17.59 -8.44
CA ALA A 316 -3.33 -17.05 -9.73
C ALA A 316 -1.96 -16.37 -9.62
N GLU A 317 -1.76 -15.55 -8.58
CA GLU A 317 -0.48 -14.87 -8.33
C GLU A 317 0.64 -15.87 -8.06
N SER A 318 0.42 -16.86 -7.19
CA SER A 318 1.45 -17.84 -6.85
C SER A 318 1.95 -18.61 -8.06
N LYS A 319 1.04 -18.98 -8.99
CA LYS A 319 1.38 -19.61 -10.25
C LYS A 319 2.19 -18.69 -11.18
N ALA A 320 1.83 -17.41 -11.24
CA ALA A 320 2.58 -16.42 -12.02
C ALA A 320 4.01 -16.25 -11.48
N ILE A 321 4.17 -16.20 -10.15
CA ILE A 321 5.48 -16.15 -9.50
C ILE A 321 6.29 -17.41 -9.82
N GLU A 322 5.73 -18.61 -9.66
CA GLU A 322 6.42 -19.86 -9.96
C GLU A 322 6.88 -19.96 -11.42
N GLN A 323 6.08 -19.48 -12.37
CA GLN A 323 6.44 -19.49 -13.79
C GLN A 323 7.68 -18.65 -14.11
N ILE A 324 7.87 -17.53 -13.42
CA ILE A 324 9.01 -16.63 -13.65
C ILE A 324 10.22 -17.03 -12.81
N PHE A 325 9.99 -17.28 -11.51
CA PHE A 325 11.07 -17.42 -10.52
C PHE A 325 11.38 -18.86 -10.15
N GLY A 326 10.56 -19.83 -10.58
CA GLY A 326 10.66 -21.22 -10.15
C GLY A 326 10.03 -21.47 -8.78
N ASP A 327 9.87 -22.74 -8.43
CA ASP A 327 9.46 -23.20 -7.11
C ASP A 327 10.63 -23.16 -6.11
N LYS A 328 10.37 -23.48 -4.83
CA LYS A 328 11.40 -23.46 -3.78
C LYS A 328 12.54 -24.48 -3.99
N GLU A 329 12.35 -25.49 -4.86
CA GLU A 329 13.41 -26.46 -5.19
C GLU A 329 14.36 -25.89 -6.24
N LYS A 330 13.81 -25.16 -7.24
CA LYS A 330 14.58 -24.50 -8.29
C LYS A 330 15.20 -23.20 -7.83
N ASN A 331 14.50 -22.45 -6.95
CA ASN A 331 14.97 -21.19 -6.41
C ASN A 331 14.84 -21.13 -4.87
N PRO A 332 15.69 -21.82 -4.12
CA PRO A 332 15.65 -21.85 -2.67
C PRO A 332 16.04 -20.50 -2.03
N ASN A 333 16.48 -19.55 -2.84
CA ASN A 333 16.87 -18.23 -2.37
C ASN A 333 15.72 -17.21 -2.43
N LEU A 334 14.60 -17.53 -3.05
CA LEU A 334 13.44 -16.64 -3.11
C LEU A 334 12.58 -16.80 -1.85
N LEU A 335 12.29 -15.70 -1.18
CA LEU A 335 11.32 -15.61 -0.11
C LEU A 335 10.10 -14.80 -0.58
N VAL A 336 8.92 -15.29 -0.28
CA VAL A 336 7.64 -14.65 -0.60
C VAL A 336 6.89 -14.44 0.70
N SER A 337 6.53 -13.22 1.07
CA SER A 337 5.73 -13.04 2.28
C SER A 337 4.68 -11.95 2.15
N SER A 338 3.42 -12.30 2.42
CA SER A 338 2.33 -11.34 2.43
C SER A 338 2.19 -10.68 3.80
N THR A 339 2.57 -9.41 3.87
CA THR A 339 2.38 -8.60 5.08
C THR A 339 0.92 -8.22 5.34
N LYS A 340 0.03 -8.43 4.35
CA LYS A 340 -1.43 -8.32 4.54
C LYS A 340 -1.98 -9.33 5.56
N SER A 341 -1.25 -10.39 5.86
CA SER A 341 -1.58 -11.29 6.97
C SER A 341 -1.66 -10.55 8.32
N MET A 342 -0.93 -9.42 8.45
CA MET A 342 -0.84 -8.60 9.66
C MET A 342 -1.67 -7.31 9.58
N HIS A 343 -1.43 -6.46 8.58
CA HIS A 343 -2.09 -5.15 8.47
C HIS A 343 -3.42 -5.18 7.69
N GLY A 344 -3.86 -6.36 7.24
CA GLY A 344 -5.03 -6.47 6.37
C GLY A 344 -4.79 -5.86 4.99
N HIS A 345 -5.85 -5.65 4.23
CA HIS A 345 -5.79 -5.02 2.91
C HIS A 345 -6.23 -3.55 3.01
N MET A 346 -5.28 -2.63 3.01
CA MET A 346 -5.50 -1.18 3.13
C MET A 346 -5.87 -0.54 1.78
N LEU A 347 -6.38 -1.32 0.83
CA LEU A 347 -6.83 -0.90 -0.51
C LEU A 347 -5.82 0.04 -1.21
N GLY A 348 -6.20 1.32 -1.45
CA GLY A 348 -5.34 2.28 -2.11
C GLY A 348 -4.02 2.60 -1.40
N ALA A 349 -3.93 2.38 -0.10
CA ALA A 349 -2.70 2.57 0.67
C ALA A 349 -1.74 1.38 0.60
N THR A 350 -2.26 0.18 0.26
CA THR A 350 -1.52 -1.07 0.43
C THR A 350 -0.21 -1.11 -0.35
N GLY A 351 -0.24 -0.74 -1.63
CA GLY A 351 0.98 -0.82 -2.44
C GLY A 351 2.10 0.09 -1.98
N ALA A 352 1.78 1.23 -1.36
CA ALA A 352 2.78 2.12 -0.79
C ALA A 352 3.39 1.55 0.50
N ILE A 353 2.59 0.93 1.38
CA ILE A 353 3.15 0.29 2.60
C ILE A 353 4.01 -0.93 2.24
N GLU A 354 3.66 -1.67 1.19
CA GLU A 354 4.45 -2.80 0.70
C GLU A 354 5.76 -2.35 0.03
N ALA A 355 5.76 -1.20 -0.66
CA ALA A 355 6.98 -0.56 -1.15
C ALA A 355 7.91 -0.15 0.02
N LEU A 356 7.34 0.41 1.10
CA LEU A 356 8.07 0.71 2.34
C LEU A 356 8.65 -0.57 2.96
N VAL A 357 7.88 -1.66 3.02
CA VAL A 357 8.37 -2.96 3.51
C VAL A 357 9.55 -3.45 2.67
N CYS A 358 9.49 -3.39 1.33
CA CYS A 358 10.60 -3.77 0.46
C CYS A 358 11.86 -2.95 0.75
N ALA A 359 11.74 -1.63 0.92
CA ALA A 359 12.85 -0.75 1.28
C ALA A 359 13.47 -1.12 2.65
N LYS A 360 12.64 -1.42 3.66
CA LYS A 360 13.10 -1.87 4.98
C LYS A 360 13.76 -3.24 4.94
N VAL A 361 13.22 -4.19 4.17
CA VAL A 361 13.80 -5.53 3.98
C VAL A 361 15.21 -5.43 3.38
N ILE A 362 15.40 -4.60 2.34
CA ILE A 362 16.71 -4.37 1.73
C ILE A 362 17.68 -3.75 2.74
N THR A 363 17.24 -2.74 3.49
CA THR A 363 18.09 -1.99 4.41
C THR A 363 18.51 -2.81 5.63
N GLU A 364 17.60 -3.63 6.18
CA GLU A 364 17.83 -4.33 7.44
C GLU A 364 18.13 -5.82 7.30
N GLY A 365 17.90 -6.42 6.13
CA GLY A 365 18.09 -7.86 5.95
C GLY A 365 17.14 -8.71 6.79
N LYS A 366 15.93 -8.20 7.08
CA LYS A 366 14.91 -8.91 7.86
C LYS A 366 13.64 -9.01 7.05
N VAL A 367 13.17 -10.23 6.80
CA VAL A 367 11.97 -10.51 6.02
C VAL A 367 10.80 -10.82 6.96
N PRO A 368 9.71 -10.01 6.95
CA PRO A 368 8.54 -10.26 7.77
C PRO A 368 7.85 -11.58 7.42
N PRO A 369 7.12 -12.21 8.35
CA PRO A 369 6.41 -13.46 8.06
C PRO A 369 5.09 -13.25 7.32
N THR A 370 4.60 -14.32 6.67
CA THR A 370 3.19 -14.55 6.46
C THR A 370 2.64 -15.25 7.70
N ILE A 371 1.92 -14.53 8.56
CA ILE A 371 1.28 -15.17 9.72
C ILE A 371 0.03 -15.93 9.29
N ASN A 372 -0.44 -16.87 10.16
CA ASN A 372 -1.67 -17.65 9.94
C ASN A 372 -1.60 -18.66 8.76
N LEU A 373 -0.45 -18.87 8.17
CA LEU A 373 -0.23 -19.92 7.18
C LEU A 373 0.08 -21.24 7.92
N ASP A 374 -0.97 -21.88 8.43
CA ASP A 374 -0.87 -23.14 9.19
C ASP A 374 -0.81 -24.35 8.26
N ASN A 375 -1.59 -24.31 7.18
CA ASN A 375 -1.68 -25.38 6.20
C ASN A 375 -1.69 -24.77 4.79
N GLN A 376 -0.57 -24.84 4.10
CA GLN A 376 -0.49 -24.35 2.72
C GLN A 376 -1.51 -25.08 1.84
N ASP A 377 -2.26 -24.32 1.03
CA ASP A 377 -3.20 -24.87 0.05
C ASP A 377 -2.43 -25.64 -1.03
N GLU A 378 -2.90 -26.83 -1.40
CA GLU A 378 -2.30 -27.66 -2.46
C GLU A 378 -2.41 -27.05 -3.86
N HIS A 379 -3.31 -26.05 -4.05
CA HIS A 379 -3.53 -25.38 -5.33
C HIS A 379 -2.65 -24.12 -5.54
N VAL A 380 -1.93 -23.67 -4.51
CA VAL A 380 -0.94 -22.61 -4.66
C VAL A 380 0.43 -23.20 -4.96
N ALA A 381 1.29 -22.42 -5.62
CA ALA A 381 2.63 -22.85 -5.99
C ALA A 381 3.48 -23.21 -4.77
N ASN A 382 4.46 -24.11 -4.95
CA ASN A 382 5.37 -24.55 -3.89
C ASN A 382 6.51 -23.54 -3.68
N LEU A 383 6.17 -22.37 -3.05
CA LEU A 383 7.10 -21.31 -2.74
C LEU A 383 7.41 -21.27 -1.25
N ASP A 384 8.48 -20.56 -0.86
CA ASP A 384 8.78 -20.29 0.53
C ASP A 384 8.05 -19.02 0.99
N TYR A 385 6.89 -19.19 1.60
CA TYR A 385 6.01 -18.08 2.04
C TYR A 385 6.39 -17.50 3.40
N VAL A 386 7.54 -17.82 3.96
CA VAL A 386 8.02 -17.34 5.27
C VAL A 386 6.94 -17.48 6.37
N PRO A 387 6.46 -18.70 6.68
CA PRO A 387 5.37 -18.87 7.62
C PRO A 387 5.76 -18.48 9.05
N HIS A 388 4.84 -17.81 9.76
CA HIS A 388 4.80 -17.51 11.19
C HIS A 388 5.92 -16.63 11.77
N LYS A 389 7.16 -16.77 11.33
CA LYS A 389 8.33 -16.07 11.93
C LYS A 389 9.15 -15.36 10.88
N MET A 390 9.59 -14.14 11.21
CA MET A 390 10.52 -13.40 10.37
C MET A 390 11.81 -14.19 10.13
N ARG A 391 12.48 -13.91 9.02
CA ARG A 391 13.79 -14.48 8.69
C ARG A 391 14.82 -13.39 8.46
N GLU A 392 16.02 -13.63 8.96
CA GLU A 392 17.17 -12.83 8.60
C GLU A 392 17.73 -13.33 7.26
N LYS A 393 17.84 -12.43 6.31
CA LYS A 393 18.39 -12.71 5.00
C LYS A 393 18.82 -11.42 4.33
N LYS A 394 20.05 -11.36 3.84
CA LYS A 394 20.47 -10.25 3.00
C LYS A 394 19.70 -10.29 1.69
N VAL A 395 19.02 -9.20 1.38
CA VAL A 395 18.20 -9.01 0.18
C VAL A 395 18.82 -7.85 -0.62
N HIS A 396 19.32 -8.15 -1.81
CA HIS A 396 19.90 -7.14 -2.71
C HIS A 396 18.83 -6.52 -3.61
N ALA A 397 17.83 -7.32 -4.01
CA ALA A 397 16.69 -6.82 -4.77
C ALA A 397 15.38 -7.47 -4.28
N ALA A 398 14.34 -6.64 -4.22
CA ALA A 398 13.00 -7.00 -3.80
C ALA A 398 11.98 -6.56 -4.86
N LEU A 399 10.87 -7.30 -4.92
CA LEU A 399 9.76 -7.03 -5.83
C LEU A 399 8.47 -6.87 -5.02
N SER A 400 7.62 -5.92 -5.38
CA SER A 400 6.28 -5.73 -4.80
C SER A 400 5.22 -5.78 -5.89
N ASN A 401 4.17 -6.59 -5.67
CA ASN A 401 3.03 -6.74 -6.56
C ASN A 401 1.77 -6.12 -5.99
N SER A 402 0.98 -5.47 -6.83
CA SER A 402 -0.39 -5.08 -6.49
C SER A 402 -1.33 -5.35 -7.65
N PHE A 403 -2.44 -6.04 -7.37
CA PHE A 403 -3.47 -6.37 -8.35
C PHE A 403 -4.82 -5.84 -7.87
N GLY A 404 -5.54 -5.10 -8.72
CA GLY A 404 -6.75 -4.40 -8.35
C GLY A 404 -7.97 -4.83 -9.15
N PHE A 405 -9.16 -4.64 -8.57
CA PHE A 405 -10.42 -4.73 -9.29
C PHE A 405 -10.35 -3.89 -10.58
N GLY A 406 -10.98 -4.35 -11.65
CA GLY A 406 -10.80 -3.81 -13.00
C GLY A 406 -9.64 -4.47 -13.77
N GLY A 407 -8.95 -5.45 -13.16
CA GLY A 407 -7.82 -6.16 -13.76
C GLY A 407 -6.53 -5.33 -13.80
N HIS A 408 -6.37 -4.36 -12.91
CA HIS A 408 -5.14 -3.57 -12.83
C HIS A 408 -4.02 -4.38 -12.20
N ASN A 409 -2.91 -4.56 -12.91
CA ASN A 409 -1.72 -5.24 -12.40
C ASN A 409 -0.51 -4.30 -12.44
N THR A 410 0.22 -4.24 -11.33
CA THR A 410 1.43 -3.44 -11.25
C THR A 410 2.48 -4.10 -10.35
N THR A 411 3.74 -3.92 -10.76
CA THR A 411 4.92 -4.47 -10.09
C THR A 411 5.99 -3.40 -9.99
N LEU A 412 6.58 -3.24 -8.81
CA LEU A 412 7.78 -2.43 -8.58
C LEU A 412 8.95 -3.31 -8.19
N ILE A 413 10.15 -2.92 -8.64
CA ILE A 413 11.41 -3.57 -8.24
C ILE A 413 12.32 -2.53 -7.58
N PHE A 414 12.83 -2.93 -6.43
CA PHE A 414 13.75 -2.17 -5.58
C PHE A 414 15.07 -2.91 -5.47
N LYS A 415 16.18 -2.19 -5.37
CA LYS A 415 17.50 -2.78 -5.09
C LYS A 415 18.29 -1.96 -4.09
N GLU A 416 19.31 -2.57 -3.53
CA GLU A 416 20.35 -1.90 -2.73
C GLU A 416 21.00 -0.77 -3.54
N VAL A 417 21.28 0.38 -2.92
CA VAL A 417 21.82 1.59 -3.56
C VAL A 417 23.31 1.43 -3.89
#